data_7aeefc38ef97cd7dded4d9ebbff2e1be
#
_entry.id   7aeefc38ef97cd7dded4d9ebbff2e1be
#
_cell.length_a   1.000
_cell.length_b   1.000
_cell.length_c   1.000
_cell.angle_alpha   90.00
_cell.angle_beta   90.00
_cell.angle_gamma   90.00
#
_symmetry.space_group_name_H-M   'P 1'
#
loop_
_entity.id
_entity.type
_entity.pdbx_description
1 polymer ?
#
loop_
_entity_poly.entity_id
_entity_poly.type
_entity_poly.pdbx_seq_one_letter_code
_entity_poly.pdbx_strand_id
1 'polypeptide(L)'
;MRRLAVWVAGAAALALGGCATDVGPSPAELKARWDAENVYPKTYRQDLLAFLHTYLNDPTHVRSAMVSQPQLKNAGPGDRYVACVRYNARNTDGKYQGSKDGAATFVSGRLDRFFDVPKDVREFCKDAAYEPFPELERLTR
;
A
#
# COMPACT_ATOMS: atom_id res chain seq x y z
N MET A 1 -22.57 -59.75 -59.99
CA MET A 1 -22.94 -58.54 -59.17
C MET A 1 -22.02 -58.51 -57.95
N ARG A 2 -20.92 -57.73 -58.00
CA ARG A 2 -19.97 -57.58 -56.90
C ARG A 2 -20.27 -56.33 -56.12
N ARG A 3 -20.60 -56.47 -54.85
CA ARG A 3 -20.77 -55.32 -53.93
C ARG A 3 -19.42 -55.01 -53.29
N LEU A 4 -18.90 -53.85 -53.59
CA LEU A 4 -17.70 -53.31 -52.96
C LEU A 4 -18.16 -52.61 -51.62
N ALA A 5 -17.62 -53.12 -50.49
CA ALA A 5 -17.77 -52.48 -49.19
C ALA A 5 -16.62 -51.49 -49.02
N VAL A 6 -16.95 -50.21 -48.86
CA VAL A 6 -16.00 -49.15 -48.55
C VAL A 6 -15.91 -49.06 -47.02
N TRP A 7 -14.72 -49.33 -46.51
CA TRP A 7 -14.39 -49.10 -45.09
C TRP A 7 -13.93 -47.63 -44.93
N VAL A 8 -14.72 -46.86 -44.19
CA VAL A 8 -14.29 -45.51 -43.77
C VAL A 8 -13.56 -45.67 -42.44
N ALA A 9 -12.23 -45.44 -42.45
CA ALA A 9 -11.42 -45.37 -41.27
C ALA A 9 -11.58 -43.98 -40.63
N GLY A 10 -12.27 -43.88 -39.52
CA GLY A 10 -12.39 -42.67 -38.75
C GLY A 10 -11.11 -42.46 -37.91
N ALA A 11 -10.32 -41.45 -38.25
CA ALA A 11 -9.22 -41.00 -37.42
C ALA A 11 -9.75 -40.16 -36.23
N ALA A 12 -9.71 -40.71 -35.04
CA ALA A 12 -10.00 -39.96 -33.81
C ALA A 12 -8.76 -39.13 -33.45
N ALA A 13 -8.81 -37.82 -33.67
CA ALA A 13 -7.82 -36.89 -33.16
C ALA A 13 -8.02 -36.68 -31.67
N LEU A 14 -7.14 -37.25 -30.85
CA LEU A 14 -7.02 -36.93 -29.42
C LEU A 14 -6.44 -35.54 -29.28
N ALA A 15 -7.27 -34.54 -29.02
CA ALA A 15 -6.84 -33.23 -28.57
C ALA A 15 -6.34 -33.37 -27.13
N LEU A 16 -4.99 -33.43 -26.98
CA LEU A 16 -4.33 -33.24 -25.70
C LEU A 16 -4.52 -31.79 -25.30
N GLY A 17 -5.56 -31.51 -24.51
CA GLY A 17 -5.73 -30.26 -23.80
C GLY A 17 -4.59 -30.09 -22.81
N GLY A 18 -3.54 -29.36 -23.19
CA GLY A 18 -2.50 -28.93 -22.29
C GLY A 18 -3.12 -28.04 -21.21
N CYS A 19 -3.15 -28.52 -19.96
CA CYS A 19 -3.34 -27.62 -18.82
C CYS A 19 -2.18 -26.63 -18.85
N ALA A 20 -2.42 -25.41 -19.35
CA ALA A 20 -1.53 -24.30 -19.11
C ALA A 20 -1.51 -24.12 -17.60
N THR A 21 -0.44 -24.55 -16.94
CA THR A 21 -0.18 -24.18 -15.56
C THR A 21 -0.02 -22.66 -15.58
N ASP A 22 -0.97 -21.98 -14.97
CA ASP A 22 -0.95 -20.54 -14.77
C ASP A 22 0.22 -20.23 -13.84
N VAL A 23 1.40 -20.10 -14.41
CA VAL A 23 2.60 -19.71 -13.68
C VAL A 23 2.40 -18.24 -13.40
N GLY A 24 2.10 -17.88 -12.14
CA GLY A 24 1.94 -16.50 -11.71
C GLY A 24 3.11 -15.61 -12.14
N PRO A 25 2.98 -14.29 -12.04
CA PRO A 25 3.98 -13.36 -12.52
C PRO A 25 5.35 -13.62 -11.86
N SER A 26 6.41 -13.54 -12.66
CA SER A 26 7.78 -13.68 -12.16
C SER A 26 8.12 -12.55 -11.16
N PRO A 27 9.13 -12.73 -10.29
CA PRO A 27 9.60 -11.67 -9.41
C PRO A 27 9.95 -10.37 -10.13
N ALA A 28 10.50 -10.46 -11.34
CA ALA A 28 10.84 -9.30 -12.16
C ALA A 28 9.59 -8.57 -12.66
N GLU A 29 8.55 -9.29 -13.08
CA GLU A 29 7.27 -8.71 -13.49
C GLU A 29 6.53 -8.08 -12.32
N LEU A 30 6.56 -8.73 -11.14
CA LEU A 30 6.00 -8.16 -9.92
C LEU A 30 6.70 -6.86 -9.55
N LYS A 31 8.03 -6.84 -9.60
CA LYS A 31 8.80 -5.63 -9.34
C LYS A 31 8.49 -4.52 -10.34
N ALA A 32 8.43 -4.84 -11.64
CA ALA A 32 8.14 -3.87 -12.68
C ALA A 32 6.74 -3.24 -12.51
N ARG A 33 5.72 -4.05 -12.18
CA ARG A 33 4.36 -3.55 -11.88
C ARG A 33 4.38 -2.66 -10.63
N TRP A 34 5.08 -3.11 -9.59
CA TRP A 34 5.23 -2.38 -8.35
C TRP A 34 5.87 -1.00 -8.56
N ASP A 35 6.95 -0.96 -9.34
CA ASP A 35 7.68 0.28 -9.63
C ASP A 35 6.86 1.25 -10.52
N ALA A 36 6.04 0.72 -11.44
CA ALA A 36 5.17 1.53 -12.29
C ALA A 36 4.11 2.31 -11.49
N GLU A 37 3.77 1.86 -10.29
CA GLU A 37 2.82 2.51 -9.39
C GLU A 37 3.49 3.54 -8.45
N ASN A 38 4.82 3.71 -8.54
CA ASN A 38 5.58 4.66 -7.71
C ASN A 38 5.49 6.08 -8.29
N VAL A 39 4.31 6.67 -8.16
CA VAL A 39 4.06 8.09 -8.44
C VAL A 39 4.24 8.88 -7.14
N TYR A 40 5.02 9.98 -7.20
CA TYR A 40 5.23 10.84 -6.02
C TYR A 40 3.89 11.41 -5.52
N PRO A 41 3.53 11.20 -4.24
CA PRO A 41 2.24 11.60 -3.69
C PRO A 41 2.24 13.09 -3.33
N LYS A 42 1.99 13.95 -4.31
CA LYS A 42 1.99 15.41 -4.12
C LYS A 42 1.00 15.89 -3.05
N THR A 43 -0.07 15.13 -2.82
CA THR A 43 -1.13 15.43 -1.84
C THR A 43 -0.99 14.68 -0.53
N TYR A 44 0.20 14.13 -0.23
CA TYR A 44 0.42 13.26 0.93
C TYR A 44 -0.06 13.84 2.27
N ARG A 45 0.12 15.15 2.50
CA ARG A 45 -0.35 15.82 3.72
C ARG A 45 -1.87 15.80 3.81
N GLN A 46 -2.56 16.06 2.71
CA GLN A 46 -4.03 16.03 2.64
C GLN A 46 -4.58 14.61 2.80
N ASP A 47 -3.95 13.63 2.16
CA ASP A 47 -4.31 12.23 2.29
C ASP A 47 -4.13 11.73 3.74
N LEU A 48 -3.02 12.11 4.39
CA LEU A 48 -2.77 11.82 5.80
C LEU A 48 -3.79 12.49 6.73
N LEU A 49 -4.13 13.77 6.48
CA LEU A 49 -5.16 14.47 7.25
C LEU A 49 -6.51 13.77 7.15
N ALA A 50 -6.95 13.42 5.93
CA ALA A 50 -8.21 12.73 5.71
C ALA A 50 -8.24 11.37 6.41
N PHE A 51 -7.13 10.62 6.35
CA PHE A 51 -7.00 9.35 7.04
C PHE A 51 -7.04 9.53 8.56
N LEU A 52 -6.19 10.39 9.11
CA LEU A 52 -6.07 10.59 10.56
C LEU A 52 -7.34 11.16 11.18
N HIS A 53 -8.11 11.96 10.44
CA HIS A 53 -9.41 12.45 10.87
C HIS A 53 -10.39 11.32 11.24
N THR A 54 -10.33 10.21 10.52
CA THR A 54 -11.19 9.05 10.77
C THR A 54 -10.53 7.97 11.63
N TYR A 55 -9.21 7.91 11.62
CA TYR A 55 -8.44 6.91 12.35
C TYR A 55 -8.29 7.23 13.84
N LEU A 56 -8.11 8.51 14.17
CA LEU A 56 -7.93 8.93 15.56
C LEU A 56 -9.26 8.92 16.32
N ASN A 57 -9.23 8.47 17.59
CA ASN A 57 -10.40 8.51 18.48
C ASN A 57 -10.89 9.96 18.69
N ASP A 58 -9.96 10.88 18.84
CA ASP A 58 -10.22 12.31 18.88
C ASP A 58 -9.25 13.02 17.94
N PRO A 59 -9.69 13.38 16.74
CA PRO A 59 -8.85 14.09 15.77
C PRO A 59 -8.64 15.55 16.11
N THR A 60 -9.39 16.06 17.08
CA THR A 60 -9.27 17.44 17.56
C THR A 60 -8.23 17.55 18.69
N HIS A 61 -7.63 18.72 18.86
CA HIS A 61 -6.64 18.98 19.90
C HIS A 61 -5.38 18.08 19.82
N VAL A 62 -5.03 17.59 18.63
CA VAL A 62 -3.76 16.90 18.43
C VAL A 62 -2.61 17.85 18.71
N ARG A 63 -1.55 17.37 19.37
CA ARG A 63 -0.37 18.15 19.77
C ARG A 63 0.89 17.58 19.14
N SER A 64 1.89 18.46 18.96
CA SER A 64 3.24 18.09 18.51
C SER A 64 3.22 17.25 17.22
N ALA A 65 2.35 17.64 16.30
CA ALA A 65 2.22 16.95 15.04
C ALA A 65 3.37 17.27 14.10
N MET A 66 4.01 16.22 13.61
CA MET A 66 5.13 16.27 12.68
C MET A 66 4.89 15.31 11.53
N VAL A 67 5.43 15.61 10.36
CA VAL A 67 5.35 14.74 9.18
C VAL A 67 6.67 14.78 8.43
N SER A 68 7.06 13.68 7.79
CA SER A 68 8.20 13.66 6.88
C SER A 68 7.74 13.80 5.43
N GLN A 69 8.62 14.27 4.58
CA GLN A 69 8.40 14.18 3.14
C GLN A 69 8.40 12.71 2.71
N PRO A 70 7.61 12.35 1.68
CA PRO A 70 7.61 11.01 1.13
C PRO A 70 8.97 10.63 0.54
N GLN A 71 9.48 9.47 0.93
CA GLN A 71 10.72 8.90 0.41
C GLN A 71 10.49 7.46 -0.05
N LEU A 72 11.21 7.03 -1.09
CA LEU A 72 11.19 5.63 -1.52
C LEU A 72 11.87 4.77 -0.46
N LYS A 73 11.15 3.78 0.03
CA LYS A 73 11.60 2.78 1.00
C LYS A 73 11.20 1.39 0.51
N ASN A 74 12.01 0.39 0.82
CA ASN A 74 11.62 -0.99 0.53
C ASN A 74 10.38 -1.37 1.34
N ALA A 75 9.36 -1.86 0.66
CA ALA A 75 8.06 -2.16 1.25
C ALA A 75 7.48 -3.50 0.75
N GLY A 76 8.34 -4.45 0.41
CA GLY A 76 7.96 -5.77 -0.07
C GLY A 76 8.70 -6.15 -1.36
N PRO A 77 8.01 -6.46 -2.48
CA PRO A 77 8.66 -6.83 -3.74
C PRO A 77 9.51 -5.72 -4.36
N GLY A 78 9.28 -4.47 -3.96
CA GLY A 78 9.98 -3.30 -4.42
C GLY A 78 9.78 -2.13 -3.48
N ASP A 79 10.10 -0.93 -3.95
CA ASP A 79 10.01 0.30 -3.17
C ASP A 79 8.59 0.89 -3.23
N ARG A 80 8.22 1.65 -2.20
CA ARG A 80 7.04 2.51 -2.14
C ARG A 80 7.43 3.87 -1.59
N TYR A 81 6.72 4.91 -1.97
CA TYR A 81 6.80 6.16 -1.25
C TYR A 81 6.21 5.98 0.14
N VAL A 82 6.97 6.39 1.15
CA VAL A 82 6.59 6.34 2.57
C VAL A 82 6.73 7.73 3.16
N ALA A 83 5.70 8.20 3.83
CA ALA A 83 5.74 9.37 4.70
C ALA A 83 5.52 8.93 6.14
N CYS A 84 6.31 9.45 7.05
CA CYS A 84 6.20 9.22 8.48
C CYS A 84 5.46 10.36 9.16
N VAL A 85 4.64 10.04 10.13
CA VAL A 85 3.92 11.02 10.93
C VAL A 85 4.12 10.75 12.41
N ARG A 86 4.25 11.81 13.19
CA ARG A 86 4.30 11.77 14.66
C ARG A 86 3.21 12.68 15.19
N TYR A 87 2.50 12.24 16.23
CA TYR A 87 1.41 13.01 16.83
C TYR A 87 1.14 12.57 18.26
N ASN A 88 0.60 13.47 19.04
CA ASN A 88 0.08 13.19 20.38
C ASN A 88 -1.42 13.52 20.39
N ALA A 89 -2.25 12.49 20.26
CA ALA A 89 -3.71 12.58 20.26
C ALA A 89 -4.29 12.12 21.60
N ARG A 90 -5.53 12.53 21.86
CA ARG A 90 -6.28 12.07 23.02
C ARG A 90 -6.90 10.70 22.75
N ASN A 91 -6.96 9.86 23.77
CA ASN A 91 -7.72 8.61 23.73
C ASN A 91 -9.24 8.86 23.89
N THR A 92 -10.02 7.79 23.97
CA THR A 92 -11.47 7.82 24.20
C THR A 92 -11.88 8.53 25.48
N ASP A 93 -11.00 8.54 26.49
CA ASP A 93 -11.23 9.21 27.79
C ASP A 93 -10.79 10.69 27.77
N GLY A 94 -10.39 11.20 26.63
CA GLY A 94 -9.92 12.57 26.45
C GLY A 94 -8.51 12.85 27.00
N LYS A 95 -7.74 11.79 27.31
CA LYS A 95 -6.38 11.91 27.88
C LYS A 95 -5.31 11.71 26.81
N TYR A 96 -4.27 12.54 26.87
CA TYR A 96 -3.08 12.37 26.01
C TYR A 96 -2.28 11.14 26.45
N GLN A 97 -1.87 10.34 25.47
CA GLN A 97 -1.13 9.09 25.68
C GLN A 97 0.37 9.22 25.38
N GLY A 98 0.84 10.42 25.07
CA GLY A 98 2.19 10.67 24.58
C GLY A 98 2.28 10.57 23.04
N SER A 99 3.46 10.88 22.52
CA SER A 99 3.70 10.86 21.09
C SER A 99 3.67 9.43 20.53
N LYS A 100 2.97 9.27 19.42
CA LYS A 100 2.93 8.05 18.62
C LYS A 100 3.47 8.34 17.23
N ASP A 101 4.14 7.36 16.66
CA ASP A 101 4.62 7.41 15.29
C ASP A 101 3.79 6.49 14.41
N GLY A 102 3.61 6.87 13.15
CA GLY A 102 2.99 6.08 12.12
C GLY A 102 3.73 6.24 10.79
N ALA A 103 3.56 5.30 9.91
CA ALA A 103 4.09 5.34 8.56
C ALA A 103 2.97 5.08 7.55
N ALA A 104 2.91 5.89 6.52
CA ALA A 104 1.96 5.72 5.41
C ALA A 104 2.68 5.35 4.14
N THR A 105 2.23 4.31 3.45
CA THR A 105 2.69 3.99 2.09
C THR A 105 1.72 4.54 1.06
N PHE A 106 2.26 4.84 -0.13
CA PHE A 106 1.50 5.43 -1.23
C PHE A 106 1.62 4.58 -2.48
N VAL A 107 0.50 4.42 -3.19
CA VAL A 107 0.39 3.75 -4.48
C VAL A 107 -0.29 4.71 -5.45
N SER A 108 0.28 4.86 -6.63
CA SER A 108 -0.24 5.77 -7.67
C SER A 108 -0.52 7.19 -7.15
N GLY A 109 0.35 7.67 -6.24
CA GLY A 109 0.26 9.00 -5.65
C GLY A 109 -0.80 9.18 -4.57
N ARG A 110 -1.45 8.10 -4.10
CA ARG A 110 -2.49 8.12 -3.06
C ARG A 110 -2.10 7.24 -1.88
N LEU A 111 -2.57 7.59 -0.68
CA LEU A 111 -2.36 6.80 0.52
C LEU A 111 -3.00 5.41 0.34
N ASP A 112 -2.20 4.37 0.51
CA ASP A 112 -2.61 2.96 0.39
C ASP A 112 -2.76 2.30 1.76
N ARG A 113 -1.73 2.36 2.59
CA ARG A 113 -1.71 1.71 3.92
C ARG A 113 -1.12 2.62 4.97
N PHE A 114 -1.56 2.41 6.20
CA PHE A 114 -1.00 3.04 7.38
C PHE A 114 -0.52 1.98 8.36
N PHE A 115 0.67 2.18 8.90
CA PHE A 115 1.34 1.29 9.85
C PHE A 115 1.55 2.04 11.16
N ASP A 116 1.14 1.42 12.26
CA ASP A 116 1.32 1.93 13.63
C ASP A 116 2.02 0.91 14.54
N VAL A 117 2.35 -0.26 13.99
CA VAL A 117 3.13 -1.28 14.70
C VAL A 117 4.58 -0.78 14.88
N PRO A 118 5.11 -0.73 16.11
CA PRO A 118 6.42 -0.13 16.38
C PRO A 118 7.58 -0.70 15.57
N LYS A 119 7.53 -1.98 15.22
CA LYS A 119 8.56 -2.61 14.39
C LYS A 119 8.59 -2.02 12.98
N ASP A 120 7.42 -1.96 12.33
CA ASP A 120 7.28 -1.49 10.96
C ASP A 120 7.58 0.00 10.86
N VAL A 121 7.08 0.77 11.82
CA VAL A 121 7.34 2.21 11.91
C VAL A 121 8.83 2.50 12.07
N ARG A 122 9.55 1.77 12.92
CA ARG A 122 11.01 1.94 13.06
C ARG A 122 11.76 1.63 11.78
N GLU A 123 11.33 0.63 11.04
CA GLU A 123 11.96 0.26 9.77
C GLU A 123 11.73 1.34 8.71
N PHE A 124 10.49 1.77 8.52
CA PHE A 124 10.14 2.78 7.52
C PHE A 124 10.64 4.18 7.86
N CYS A 125 10.66 4.55 9.14
CA CYS A 125 10.91 5.92 9.58
C CYS A 125 12.31 6.14 10.16
N LYS A 126 13.22 5.19 10.03
CA LYS A 126 14.58 5.24 10.59
C LYS A 126 15.30 6.54 10.30
N ASP A 127 15.20 7.03 9.06
CA ASP A 127 15.93 8.23 8.61
C ASP A 127 14.93 9.36 8.23
N ALA A 128 13.75 9.37 8.83
CA ALA A 128 12.73 10.36 8.53
C ALA A 128 13.12 11.74 9.04
N ALA A 129 13.19 12.72 8.15
CA ALA A 129 13.35 14.12 8.50
C ALA A 129 11.96 14.73 8.75
N TYR A 130 11.62 14.91 10.01
CA TYR A 130 10.33 15.45 10.41
C TYR A 130 10.27 16.97 10.31
N GLU A 131 9.16 17.48 9.79
CA GLU A 131 8.79 18.89 9.77
C GLU A 131 7.43 19.09 10.47
N PRO A 132 7.11 20.31 10.95
CA PRO A 132 5.82 20.57 11.58
C PRO A 132 4.63 20.21 10.69
N PHE A 133 3.56 19.68 11.32
CA PHE A 133 2.30 19.34 10.67
C PHE A 133 1.12 20.11 11.32
N PRO A 134 1.12 21.44 11.22
CA PRO A 134 0.13 22.27 11.91
C PRO A 134 -1.30 22.03 11.41
N GLU A 135 -1.49 21.53 10.20
CA GLU A 135 -2.81 21.21 9.66
C GLU A 135 -3.49 20.11 10.50
N LEU A 136 -2.71 19.12 10.98
CA LEU A 136 -3.25 18.08 11.85
C LEU A 136 -3.64 18.63 13.23
N GLU A 137 -2.89 19.58 13.77
CA GLU A 137 -3.19 20.21 15.07
C GLU A 137 -4.44 21.09 15.04
N ARG A 138 -4.81 21.60 13.85
CA ARG A 138 -5.95 22.47 13.62
C ARG A 138 -7.22 21.76 13.17
N LEU A 139 -7.19 20.42 13.11
CA LEU A 139 -8.39 19.67 12.76
C LEU A 139 -9.52 19.95 13.77
N THR A 140 -10.69 20.20 13.22
CA THR A 140 -11.96 20.35 13.94
C THR A 140 -12.88 19.20 13.56
N ARG A 141 -13.94 18.98 14.34
CA ARG A 141 -14.95 17.95 14.02
C ARG A 141 -15.74 18.30 12.77
#